data_7b90f91fbf71199fcac43efd097a57f7
#
_entry.id   7b90f91fbf71199fcac43efd097a57f7
#
_cell.length_a   1.000
_cell.length_b   1.000
_cell.length_c   1.000
_cell.angle_alpha   90.00
_cell.angle_beta   90.00
_cell.angle_gamma   90.00
#
_symmetry.space_group_name_H-M   'P 1'
#
loop_
_entity.id
_entity.type
_entity.pdbx_description
1 polymer ?
#
loop_
_entity_poly.entity_id
_entity_poly.type
_entity_poly.pdbx_seq_one_letter_code
_entity_poly.pdbx_strand_id
1 'polypeptide(L)'
;MMKDRFKKQIWILKQLLESGGLTYLELKEHWDKSPLNEIRTSLTKRTFENYRKDIEETFDVDIICDASHGYQYRVERNEDLINDRIKVWLLNI
;
A
#
# COMPACT_ATOMS: atom_id res chain seq x y z
N MET A 1 -7.72 10.23 -15.73
CA MET A 1 -8.04 8.87 -15.27
C MET A 1 -6.77 8.21 -14.74
N MET A 2 -6.80 7.69 -13.52
CA MET A 2 -5.66 6.98 -12.95
C MET A 2 -5.46 5.63 -13.63
N LYS A 3 -4.19 5.29 -13.89
CA LYS A 3 -3.85 3.95 -14.38
C LYS A 3 -4.11 2.92 -13.28
N ASP A 4 -4.50 1.72 -13.64
CA ASP A 4 -4.80 0.63 -12.70
C ASP A 4 -3.66 0.35 -11.74
N ARG A 5 -2.43 0.39 -12.25
CA ARG A 5 -1.22 0.22 -11.44
C ARG A 5 -1.13 1.27 -10.33
N PHE A 6 -1.39 2.52 -10.66
CA PHE A 6 -1.36 3.62 -9.69
C PHE A 6 -2.45 3.49 -8.64
N LYS A 7 -3.65 3.08 -9.05
CA LYS A 7 -4.76 2.80 -8.11
C LYS A 7 -4.38 1.72 -7.11
N LYS A 8 -3.74 0.64 -7.57
CA LYS A 8 -3.28 -0.44 -6.69
C LYS A 8 -2.25 0.05 -5.70
N GLN A 9 -1.30 0.88 -6.15
CA GLN A 9 -0.28 1.44 -5.27
C GLN A 9 -0.89 2.32 -4.18
N ILE A 10 -1.82 3.19 -4.54
CA ILE A 10 -2.52 4.05 -3.58
C ILE A 10 -3.35 3.19 -2.62
N TRP A 11 -4.01 2.16 -3.12
CA TRP A 11 -4.78 1.24 -2.30
C TRP A 11 -3.89 0.54 -1.26
N ILE A 12 -2.72 0.03 -1.67
CA ILE A 12 -1.76 -0.60 -0.77
C ILE A 12 -1.33 0.38 0.32
N LEU A 13 -0.95 1.59 -0.07
CA LEU A 13 -0.53 2.63 0.86
C LEU A 13 -1.63 2.95 1.87
N LYS A 14 -2.85 3.08 1.40
CA LYS A 14 -4.01 3.32 2.26
C LYS A 14 -4.22 2.21 3.28
N GLN A 15 -4.14 0.94 2.83
CA GLN A 15 -4.29 -0.20 3.73
C GLN A 15 -3.23 -0.20 4.83
N LEU A 16 -1.98 0.07 4.48
CA LEU A 16 -0.89 0.10 5.45
C LEU A 16 -1.03 1.25 6.44
N LEU A 17 -1.46 2.42 5.98
CA LEU A 17 -1.66 3.58 6.84
C LEU A 17 -2.84 3.39 7.81
N GLU A 18 -3.96 2.88 7.31
CA GLU A 18 -5.17 2.71 8.13
C GLU A 18 -5.01 1.59 9.16
N SER A 19 -4.31 0.52 8.80
CA SER A 19 -4.13 -0.64 9.68
C SER A 19 -3.01 -0.47 10.71
N GLY A 20 -2.05 0.41 10.41
CA GLY A 20 -0.83 0.51 11.21
C GLY A 20 0.18 -0.59 10.92
N GLY A 21 -0.11 -1.48 10.01
CA GLY A 21 0.77 -2.55 9.56
C GLY A 21 0.00 -3.81 9.16
N LEU A 22 0.41 -4.43 8.07
CA LEU A 22 -0.17 -5.68 7.57
C LEU A 22 0.94 -6.59 7.05
N THR A 23 0.77 -7.89 7.23
CA THR A 23 1.61 -8.87 6.54
C THR A 23 1.22 -8.90 5.07
N TYR A 24 2.12 -9.42 4.23
CA TYR A 24 1.80 -9.63 2.82
C TYR A 24 0.55 -10.51 2.64
N LEU A 25 0.42 -11.58 3.42
CA LEU A 25 -0.72 -12.50 3.31
C LEU A 25 -2.04 -11.81 3.67
N GLU A 26 -2.03 -10.96 4.69
CA GLU A 26 -3.21 -10.16 5.04
C GLU A 26 -3.57 -9.18 3.94
N LEU A 27 -2.58 -8.52 3.38
CA LEU A 27 -2.78 -7.57 2.28
C LEU A 27 -3.31 -8.27 1.04
N LYS A 28 -2.77 -9.45 0.71
CA LYS A 28 -3.25 -10.29 -0.39
C LYS A 28 -4.71 -10.69 -0.20
N GLU A 29 -5.07 -11.10 1.01
CA GLU A 29 -6.46 -11.45 1.34
C GLU A 29 -7.39 -10.25 1.18
N HIS A 30 -6.98 -9.08 1.66
CA HIS A 30 -7.76 -7.85 1.49
C HIS A 30 -7.94 -7.50 0.01
N TRP A 31 -6.89 -7.69 -0.80
CA TRP A 31 -6.97 -7.46 -2.24
C TRP A 31 -7.95 -8.39 -2.93
N ASP A 32 -7.94 -9.67 -2.57
CA ASP A 32 -8.86 -10.67 -3.13
C ASP A 32 -10.32 -10.31 -2.88
N LYS A 33 -10.60 -9.60 -1.80
CA LYS A 33 -11.96 -9.17 -1.41
C LYS A 33 -12.28 -7.74 -1.83
N SER A 34 -11.33 -7.01 -2.37
CA SER A 34 -11.50 -5.59 -2.69
C SER A 34 -12.41 -5.39 -3.91
N PRO A 35 -13.35 -4.41 -3.85
CA PRO A 35 -14.12 -4.02 -5.03
C PRO A 35 -13.24 -3.48 -6.17
N LEU A 36 -12.04 -2.97 -5.87
CA LEU A 36 -11.10 -2.51 -6.89
C LEU A 36 -10.51 -3.64 -7.71
N ASN A 37 -10.58 -4.87 -7.20
CA ASN A 37 -10.09 -6.06 -7.91
C ASN A 37 -11.18 -6.63 -8.83
N GLU A 38 -11.57 -5.87 -9.83
CA GLU A 38 -12.67 -6.22 -10.73
C GLU A 38 -12.38 -7.46 -11.56
N ILE A 39 -11.14 -7.62 -12.01
CA ILE A 39 -10.74 -8.74 -12.87
C ILE A 39 -10.22 -9.94 -12.08
N ARG A 40 -10.33 -9.90 -10.77
CA ARG A 40 -9.94 -11.00 -9.87
C ARG A 40 -8.52 -11.49 -10.06
N THR A 41 -7.57 -10.55 -10.13
CA THR A 41 -6.15 -10.86 -10.12
C THR A 41 -5.65 -11.05 -8.70
N SER A 42 -4.64 -11.91 -8.53
CA SER A 42 -3.98 -12.09 -7.26
C SER A 42 -2.85 -11.07 -7.09
N LEU A 43 -2.66 -10.59 -5.86
CA LEU A 43 -1.51 -9.77 -5.52
C LEU A 43 -0.34 -10.70 -5.21
N THR A 44 0.53 -10.96 -6.19
CA THR A 44 1.69 -11.82 -5.97
C THR A 44 2.74 -11.09 -5.12
N LYS A 45 3.59 -11.86 -4.45
CA LYS A 45 4.69 -11.31 -3.64
C LYS A 45 5.61 -10.43 -4.47
N ARG A 46 5.93 -10.86 -5.69
CA ARG A 46 6.77 -10.10 -6.62
C ARG A 46 6.13 -8.77 -7.00
N THR A 47 4.85 -8.79 -7.36
CA THR A 47 4.12 -7.58 -7.71
C THR A 47 4.04 -6.64 -6.52
N PHE A 48 3.76 -7.16 -5.33
CA PHE A 48 3.74 -6.37 -4.11
C PHE A 48 5.09 -5.69 -3.85
N GLU A 49 6.20 -6.42 -3.97
CA GLU A 49 7.53 -5.85 -3.76
C GLU A 49 7.88 -4.76 -4.78
N ASN A 50 7.46 -4.94 -6.03
CA ASN A 50 7.64 -3.92 -7.06
C ASN A 50 6.82 -2.66 -6.74
N TYR A 51 5.57 -2.84 -6.34
CA TYR A 51 4.71 -1.71 -5.97
C TYR A 51 5.22 -1.00 -4.71
N ARG A 52 5.75 -1.74 -3.76
CA ARG A 52 6.36 -1.18 -2.56
C ARG A 52 7.47 -0.19 -2.92
N LYS A 53 8.37 -0.58 -3.80
CA LYS A 53 9.45 0.30 -4.28
C LYS A 53 8.91 1.53 -4.99
N ASP A 54 7.93 1.35 -5.85
CA ASP A 54 7.30 2.46 -6.57
C ASP A 54 6.63 3.44 -5.61
N ILE A 55 5.95 2.93 -4.59
CA ILE A 55 5.31 3.75 -3.56
C ILE A 55 6.35 4.55 -2.80
N GLU A 56 7.44 3.92 -2.40
CA GLU A 56 8.53 4.59 -1.68
C GLU A 56 9.10 5.75 -2.49
N GLU A 57 9.30 5.55 -3.79
CA GLU A 57 9.82 6.59 -4.68
C GLU A 57 8.79 7.70 -4.96
N THR A 58 7.55 7.30 -5.24
CA THR A 58 6.50 8.25 -5.65
C THR A 58 6.07 9.16 -4.50
N PHE A 59 5.95 8.62 -3.31
CA PHE A 59 5.43 9.34 -2.14
C PHE A 59 6.52 9.75 -1.14
N ASP A 60 7.76 9.39 -1.43
CA ASP A 60 8.90 9.69 -0.55
C ASP A 60 8.66 9.19 0.89
N VAL A 61 8.25 7.95 0.99
CA VAL A 61 8.02 7.27 2.27
C VAL A 61 8.83 5.99 2.33
N ASP A 62 9.05 5.49 3.53
CA ASP A 62 9.69 4.19 3.75
C ASP A 62 8.64 3.17 4.18
N ILE A 63 8.62 2.03 3.52
CA ILE A 63 7.77 0.91 3.91
C ILE A 63 8.68 -0.16 4.53
N ILE A 64 8.58 -0.31 5.84
CA ILE A 64 9.43 -1.22 6.61
C ILE A 64 8.74 -2.57 6.75
N CYS A 65 9.54 -3.63 6.68
CA CYS A 65 9.10 -4.97 7.03
C CYS A 65 9.59 -5.28 8.45
N ASP A 66 8.67 -5.37 9.40
CA ASP A 66 9.00 -5.55 10.82
C ASP A 66 8.93 -7.02 11.22
N ALA A 67 10.10 -7.66 11.30
CA ALA A 67 10.22 -9.05 11.66
C ALA A 67 9.77 -9.34 13.11
N SER A 68 9.91 -8.37 14.00
CA SER A 68 9.50 -8.51 15.40
C SER A 68 7.97 -8.56 15.57
N HIS A 69 7.23 -8.11 14.56
CA HIS A 69 5.77 -8.13 14.53
C HIS A 69 5.24 -9.08 13.42
N GLY A 70 5.91 -10.21 13.21
CA GLY A 70 5.46 -11.23 12.27
C GLY A 70 5.59 -10.82 10.81
N TYR A 71 6.62 -10.04 10.48
CA TYR A 71 6.85 -9.53 9.12
C TYR A 71 5.72 -8.66 8.60
N GLN A 72 5.17 -7.82 9.45
CA GLN A 72 4.23 -6.79 9.03
C GLN A 72 4.96 -5.69 8.27
N TYR A 73 4.34 -5.26 7.17
CA TYR A 73 4.78 -4.08 6.44
C TYR A 73 4.05 -2.87 6.99
N ARG A 74 4.78 -1.80 7.26
CA ARG A 74 4.19 -0.55 7.73
C ARG A 74 4.90 0.64 7.14
N VAL A 75 4.18 1.74 7.01
CA VAL A 75 4.76 3.00 6.55
C VAL A 75 5.43 3.67 7.74
N GLU A 76 6.72 3.99 7.60
CA GLU A 76 7.43 4.80 8.56
C GLU A 76 6.98 6.25 8.38
N ARG A 77 6.47 6.84 9.45
CA ARG A 77 5.83 8.15 9.37
C ARG A 77 6.83 9.29 9.40
N ASN A 78 6.84 10.06 8.33
CA ASN A 78 7.16 11.47 8.38
C ASN A 78 5.82 12.19 8.35
N GLU A 79 5.30 12.59 9.51
CA GLU A 79 3.93 13.08 9.65
C GLU A 79 3.62 14.28 8.77
N ASP A 80 4.56 15.19 8.57
CA ASP A 80 4.36 16.39 7.75
C ASP A 80 4.17 16.05 6.28
N LEU A 81 4.97 15.12 5.74
CA LEU A 81 4.87 14.69 4.34
C LEU A 81 3.63 13.83 4.09
N ILE A 82 3.32 12.94 5.04
CA ILE A 82 2.17 12.04 4.92
C ILE A 82 0.86 12.81 4.96
N ASN A 83 0.73 13.78 5.86
CA ASN A 83 -0.51 14.53 6.00
C ASN A 83 -0.83 15.41 4.79
N ASP A 84 0.16 16.04 4.18
CA ASP A 84 -0.08 16.98 3.09
C ASP A 84 -0.18 16.32 1.71
N ARG A 85 0.70 15.37 1.40
CA ARG A 85 0.73 14.74 0.08
C ARG A 85 -0.20 13.56 -0.06
N ILE A 86 -0.17 12.66 0.91
CA ILE A 86 -0.92 11.40 0.82
C ILE A 86 -2.41 11.62 1.04
N LYS A 87 -2.77 12.55 1.90
CA LYS A 87 -4.16 12.88 2.17
C LYS A 87 -4.91 13.33 0.91
N VAL A 88 -4.26 14.10 0.06
CA VAL A 88 -4.84 14.53 -1.22
C VAL A 88 -5.09 13.34 -2.13
N TRP A 89 -4.15 12.39 -2.19
CA TRP A 89 -4.30 11.19 -3.01
C TRP A 89 -5.36 10.23 -2.49
N LEU A 90 -5.42 10.05 -1.16
CA LEU A 90 -6.39 9.15 -0.54
C LEU A 90 -7.84 9.63 -0.71
N LEU A 91 -8.04 10.95 -0.79
CA LEU A 91 -9.37 11.53 -0.99
C LEU A 91 -9.94 11.25 -2.39
N ASN A 92 -9.10 10.86 -3.34
CA ASN A 92 -9.49 10.59 -4.73
C ASN A 92 -9.77 9.10 -5.01
N ILE A 93 -9.77 8.28 -4.00
CA ILE A 93 -10.10 6.86 -4.12
C ILE A 93 -11.55 6.58 -3.57
#